data_1cc70f0b1f18809677a060f2a81468d7
#
_entry.id   1cc70f0b1f18809677a060f2a81468d7
#
_cell.length_a   1.000
_cell.length_b   1.000
_cell.length_c   1.000
_cell.angle_alpha   90.00
_cell.angle_beta   90.00
_cell.angle_gamma   90.00
#
_symmetry.space_group_name_H-M   'P 1'
#
loop_
_entity.id
_entity.type
_entity.pdbx_description
1 polymer ?
#
loop_
_entity_poly.entity_id
_entity_poly.type
_entity_poly.pdbx_seq_one_letter_code
_entity_poly.pdbx_strand_id
1 'polypeptide(L)'
;RLVGSEMCIRDRLMRGPVGTSIDLTVRRKNVKKPLEFKIVRKIIEVQSVSSRLIGEEKNLGYIRLKSFNENSDKQFLKSVKEFEKKTTINGYVLDLRNNPGGLLTQAINITDYFLEDGEIVSTKGRKISETRKFFARKGDEVKGKPIVVLINSGSASASEIFAGALKDHKRAIILGENSYGCLLYTSDAAD
;
A
#
# COMPACT_ATOMS: atom_id res chain seq x y z
N ARG A 1 -12.14 -29.98 9.87
CA ARG A 1 -11.35 -29.74 8.63
C ARG A 1 -10.26 -28.76 8.94
N LEU A 2 -9.03 -29.25 9.07
CA LEU A 2 -7.82 -28.45 9.32
C LEU A 2 -7.30 -27.88 7.97
N VAL A 3 -8.07 -27.04 7.30
CA VAL A 3 -7.69 -26.47 6.00
C VAL A 3 -6.50 -25.49 6.12
N GLY A 4 -6.29 -24.88 7.29
CA GLY A 4 -5.20 -23.93 7.51
C GLY A 4 -3.81 -24.55 7.65
N SER A 5 -3.70 -25.74 8.26
CA SER A 5 -2.41 -26.39 8.49
C SER A 5 -1.76 -26.92 7.20
N GLU A 6 -2.54 -27.47 6.28
CA GLU A 6 -2.04 -27.98 4.99
C GLU A 6 -1.55 -26.83 4.09
N MET A 7 -2.19 -25.66 4.14
CA MET A 7 -1.77 -24.48 3.38
C MET A 7 -0.42 -23.95 3.90
N CYS A 8 -0.22 -23.89 5.22
CA CYS A 8 1.03 -23.47 5.84
C CYS A 8 2.19 -24.43 5.56
N ILE A 9 1.93 -25.75 5.55
CA ILE A 9 2.95 -26.78 5.23
C ILE A 9 3.37 -26.63 3.76
N ARG A 10 2.41 -26.49 2.85
CA ARG A 10 2.66 -26.32 1.43
C ARG A 10 3.45 -25.04 1.14
N ASP A 11 3.11 -23.92 1.78
CA ASP A 11 3.84 -22.66 1.65
C ASP A 11 5.29 -22.80 2.14
N ARG A 12 5.52 -23.51 3.24
CA ARG A 12 6.86 -23.77 3.76
C ARG A 12 7.70 -24.60 2.80
N LEU A 13 7.12 -25.64 2.18
CA LEU A 13 7.79 -26.47 1.19
C LEU A 13 8.09 -25.71 -0.11
N MET A 14 7.22 -24.78 -0.51
CA MET A 14 7.43 -23.95 -1.70
C MET A 14 8.53 -22.90 -1.51
N ARG A 15 8.71 -22.39 -0.29
CA ARG A 15 9.77 -21.42 0.04
C ARG A 15 11.13 -22.10 0.12
N GLY A 16 12.20 -21.35 -0.12
CA GLY A 16 13.58 -21.82 -0.01
C GLY A 16 14.57 -20.77 -0.49
N PRO A 17 15.88 -21.03 -0.41
CA PRO A 17 16.90 -20.10 -0.84
C PRO A 17 16.77 -19.72 -2.31
N VAL A 18 17.08 -18.46 -2.62
CA VAL A 18 17.10 -17.95 -4.00
C VAL A 18 18.09 -18.76 -4.84
N GLY A 19 17.73 -19.06 -6.09
CA GLY A 19 18.52 -19.84 -7.02
C GLY A 19 18.31 -21.37 -6.91
N THR A 20 17.65 -21.86 -5.85
CA THR A 20 17.29 -23.28 -5.76
C THR A 20 16.05 -23.60 -6.60
N SER A 21 15.96 -24.82 -7.12
CA SER A 21 14.79 -25.26 -7.88
C SER A 21 13.77 -26.01 -7.00
N ILE A 22 12.53 -25.98 -7.44
CA ILE A 22 11.43 -26.78 -6.91
C ILE A 22 10.66 -27.40 -8.08
N ASP A 23 10.29 -28.66 -7.95
CA ASP A 23 9.43 -29.35 -8.89
C ASP A 23 8.00 -29.36 -8.35
N LEU A 24 7.07 -28.84 -9.15
CA LEU A 24 5.65 -28.72 -8.81
C LEU A 24 4.81 -29.56 -9.75
N THR A 25 3.98 -30.42 -9.20
CA THR A 25 2.94 -31.15 -9.93
C THR A 25 1.60 -30.47 -9.69
N VAL A 26 1.01 -29.92 -10.74
CA VAL A 26 -0.25 -29.15 -10.69
C VAL A 26 -1.37 -29.93 -11.33
N ARG A 27 -2.45 -30.19 -10.59
CA ARG A 27 -3.73 -30.68 -11.14
C ARG A 27 -4.62 -29.49 -11.51
N ARG A 28 -5.02 -29.44 -12.77
CA ARG A 28 -5.93 -28.41 -13.30
C ARG A 28 -7.25 -29.04 -13.72
N LYS A 29 -8.37 -28.38 -13.35
CA LYS A 29 -9.71 -28.81 -13.78
C LYS A 29 -9.73 -28.89 -15.32
N ASN A 30 -10.31 -29.95 -15.86
CA ASN A 30 -10.41 -30.23 -17.31
C ASN A 30 -9.09 -30.63 -18.01
N VAL A 31 -8.02 -30.93 -17.28
CA VAL A 31 -6.78 -31.49 -17.84
C VAL A 31 -6.58 -32.88 -17.29
N LYS A 32 -6.56 -33.90 -18.17
CA LYS A 32 -6.51 -35.33 -17.78
C LYS A 32 -5.19 -35.71 -17.08
N LYS A 33 -4.07 -35.15 -17.53
CA LYS A 33 -2.74 -35.43 -16.95
C LYS A 33 -2.28 -34.30 -16.05
N PRO A 34 -1.64 -34.59 -14.90
CA PRO A 34 -0.97 -33.58 -14.11
C PRO A 34 0.09 -32.83 -14.94
N LEU A 35 0.26 -31.56 -14.65
CA LEU A 35 1.27 -30.72 -15.28
C LEU A 35 2.48 -30.62 -14.35
N GLU A 36 3.67 -30.84 -14.88
CA GLU A 36 4.92 -30.74 -14.13
C GLU A 36 5.62 -29.44 -14.48
N PHE A 37 6.07 -28.70 -13.45
CA PHE A 37 6.79 -27.44 -13.57
C PHE A 37 8.05 -27.47 -12.72
N LYS A 38 9.17 -27.18 -13.34
CA LYS A 38 10.43 -26.92 -12.62
C LYS A 38 10.61 -25.41 -12.52
N ILE A 39 10.59 -24.88 -11.28
CA ILE A 39 10.65 -23.43 -11.01
C ILE A 39 11.91 -23.13 -10.23
N VAL A 40 12.70 -22.16 -10.67
CA VAL A 40 13.84 -21.64 -9.92
C VAL A 40 13.35 -20.49 -9.03
N ARG A 41 13.62 -20.61 -7.72
CA ARG A 41 13.23 -19.58 -6.74
C ARG A 41 13.99 -18.28 -7.00
N LYS A 42 13.26 -17.19 -7.06
CA LYS A 42 13.78 -15.83 -7.20
C LYS A 42 13.09 -14.91 -6.21
N ILE A 43 13.73 -13.80 -5.88
CA ILE A 43 13.04 -12.70 -5.20
C ILE A 43 12.01 -12.13 -6.18
N ILE A 44 10.75 -12.16 -5.80
CA ILE A 44 9.66 -11.56 -6.58
C ILE A 44 9.46 -10.16 -6.04
N GLU A 45 9.86 -9.16 -6.79
CA GLU A 45 9.52 -7.78 -6.48
C GLU A 45 8.05 -7.54 -6.83
N VAL A 46 7.22 -7.44 -5.78
CA VAL A 46 5.81 -7.11 -5.95
C VAL A 46 5.71 -5.64 -6.31
N GLN A 47 5.26 -5.33 -7.51
CA GLN A 47 4.94 -3.97 -7.91
C GLN A 47 3.65 -3.51 -7.22
N SER A 48 3.81 -2.82 -6.09
CA SER A 48 2.71 -2.23 -5.32
C SER A 48 2.21 -0.93 -5.93
N VAL A 49 3.05 -0.25 -6.70
CA VAL A 49 2.78 1.06 -7.29
C VAL A 49 2.73 0.95 -8.81
N SER A 50 1.73 1.55 -9.41
CA SER A 50 1.67 1.82 -10.84
C SER A 50 1.36 3.29 -11.08
N SER A 51 2.02 3.91 -12.06
CA SER A 51 1.94 5.35 -12.26
C SER A 51 1.91 5.73 -13.73
N ARG A 52 1.22 6.82 -14.05
CA ARG A 52 1.15 7.40 -15.39
C ARG A 52 0.78 8.88 -15.32
N LEU A 53 1.12 9.62 -16.35
CA LEU A 53 0.61 10.97 -16.54
C LEU A 53 -0.80 10.92 -17.15
N ILE A 54 -1.69 11.79 -16.68
CA ILE A 54 -3.07 11.94 -17.15
C ILE A 54 -3.39 13.41 -17.44
N GLY A 55 -4.57 13.68 -17.98
CA GLY A 55 -4.99 14.99 -18.46
C GLY A 55 -4.59 15.19 -19.93
N GLU A 56 -5.20 16.16 -20.59
CA GLU A 56 -4.95 16.47 -22.01
C GLU A 56 -3.49 16.87 -22.24
N GLU A 57 -2.94 17.69 -21.35
CA GLU A 57 -1.54 18.15 -21.39
C GLU A 57 -0.56 17.18 -20.70
N LYS A 58 -1.04 16.03 -20.19
CA LYS A 58 -0.24 15.06 -19.42
C LYS A 58 0.54 15.71 -18.26
N ASN A 59 -0.08 16.66 -17.59
CA ASN A 59 0.49 17.45 -16.49
C ASN A 59 -0.08 17.09 -15.11
N LEU A 60 -0.84 15.99 -15.00
CA LEU A 60 -1.33 15.43 -13.75
C LEU A 60 -0.69 14.06 -13.50
N GLY A 61 -0.13 13.88 -12.32
CA GLY A 61 0.46 12.62 -11.89
C GLY A 61 -0.62 11.68 -11.32
N TYR A 62 -0.91 10.56 -11.99
CA TYR A 62 -1.75 9.51 -11.45
C TYR A 62 -0.88 8.40 -10.89
N ILE A 63 -1.05 8.08 -9.60
CA ILE A 63 -0.32 7.02 -8.91
C ILE A 63 -1.33 6.12 -8.21
N ARG A 64 -1.35 4.84 -8.60
CA ARG A 64 -2.14 3.82 -7.95
C ARG A 64 -1.27 2.99 -7.02
N LEU A 65 -1.62 2.97 -5.75
CA LEU A 65 -1.02 2.14 -4.72
C LEU A 65 -1.96 0.96 -4.44
N LYS A 66 -1.50 -0.25 -4.77
CA LYS A 66 -2.31 -1.48 -4.65
C LYS A 66 -2.27 -2.10 -3.25
N SER A 67 -1.16 -1.91 -2.55
CA SER A 67 -0.93 -2.39 -1.18
C SER A 67 0.29 -1.68 -0.58
N PHE A 68 0.41 -1.68 0.74
CA PHE A 68 1.54 -1.11 1.47
C PHE A 68 2.56 -2.21 1.82
N ASN A 69 3.45 -2.54 0.88
CA ASN A 69 4.52 -3.54 1.01
C ASN A 69 5.86 -2.87 1.33
N GLU A 70 6.89 -3.65 1.69
CA GLU A 70 8.21 -3.18 2.15
C GLU A 70 8.91 -2.12 1.27
N ASN A 71 8.62 -2.09 -0.04
CA ASN A 71 9.23 -1.14 -0.98
C ASN A 71 8.21 -0.16 -1.59
N SER A 72 7.00 -0.06 -1.04
CA SER A 72 5.95 0.81 -1.60
C SER A 72 6.32 2.28 -1.53
N ASP A 73 6.95 2.72 -0.45
CA ASP A 73 7.44 4.09 -0.26
C ASP A 73 8.46 4.48 -1.32
N LYS A 74 9.45 3.63 -1.56
CA LYS A 74 10.49 3.86 -2.58
C LYS A 74 9.92 3.89 -3.99
N GLN A 75 9.01 2.94 -4.33
CA GLN A 75 8.34 2.90 -5.63
C GLN A 75 7.47 4.14 -5.84
N PHE A 76 6.78 4.59 -4.79
CA PHE A 76 5.94 5.77 -4.82
C PHE A 76 6.77 7.04 -5.07
N LEU A 77 7.79 7.26 -4.26
CA LEU A 77 8.70 8.41 -4.39
C LEU A 77 9.41 8.44 -5.74
N LYS A 78 9.81 7.27 -6.25
CA LYS A 78 10.38 7.15 -7.59
C LYS A 78 9.40 7.65 -8.65
N SER A 79 8.11 7.28 -8.57
CA SER A 79 7.09 7.74 -9.51
C SER A 79 6.91 9.26 -9.47
N VAL A 80 6.87 9.87 -8.28
CA VAL A 80 6.80 11.33 -8.12
C VAL A 80 8.00 12.00 -8.80
N LYS A 81 9.22 11.54 -8.47
CA LYS A 81 10.47 12.11 -9.03
C LYS A 81 10.59 11.94 -10.55
N GLU A 82 10.09 10.84 -11.09
CA GLU A 82 10.05 10.63 -12.55
C GLU A 82 9.09 11.58 -13.25
N PHE A 83 7.94 11.87 -12.66
CA PHE A 83 6.99 12.83 -13.22
C PHE A 83 7.57 14.26 -13.22
N GLU A 84 8.11 14.70 -12.09
CA GLU A 84 8.72 16.03 -11.94
C GLU A 84 9.89 16.26 -12.90
N LYS A 85 10.59 15.18 -13.32
CA LYS A 85 11.65 15.26 -14.33
C LYS A 85 11.14 15.38 -15.76
N LYS A 86 9.93 14.84 -16.03
CA LYS A 86 9.40 14.76 -17.41
C LYS A 86 8.62 16.01 -17.83
N THR A 87 7.90 16.61 -16.90
CA THR A 87 7.04 17.75 -17.18
C THR A 87 6.72 18.51 -15.89
N THR A 88 6.18 19.73 -16.05
CA THR A 88 5.62 20.48 -14.93
C THR A 88 4.33 19.81 -14.49
N ILE A 89 4.29 19.29 -13.26
CA ILE A 89 3.10 18.67 -12.69
C ILE A 89 2.24 19.72 -11.99
N ASN A 90 0.95 19.76 -12.29
CA ASN A 90 -0.02 20.68 -11.70
C ASN A 90 -0.80 20.08 -10.53
N GLY A 91 -0.76 18.75 -10.35
CA GLY A 91 -1.42 18.05 -9.24
C GLY A 91 -1.30 16.56 -9.34
N TYR A 92 -1.80 15.86 -8.31
CA TYR A 92 -1.71 14.41 -8.19
C TYR A 92 -3.07 13.77 -7.92
N VAL A 93 -3.30 12.62 -8.54
CA VAL A 93 -4.40 11.71 -8.23
C VAL A 93 -3.81 10.43 -7.65
N LEU A 94 -4.08 10.15 -6.39
CA LEU A 94 -3.59 9.01 -5.64
C LEU A 94 -4.71 7.99 -5.49
N ASP A 95 -4.61 6.85 -6.15
CA ASP A 95 -5.67 5.84 -6.19
C ASP A 95 -5.40 4.70 -5.22
N LEU A 96 -6.21 4.64 -4.15
CA LEU A 96 -6.22 3.60 -3.12
C LEU A 96 -7.43 2.66 -3.24
N ARG A 97 -8.19 2.72 -4.30
CA ARG A 97 -9.35 1.85 -4.47
C ARG A 97 -8.95 0.39 -4.53
N ASN A 98 -9.63 -0.45 -3.74
CA ASN A 98 -9.32 -1.88 -3.53
C ASN A 98 -7.91 -2.12 -2.96
N ASN A 99 -7.37 -1.17 -2.21
CA ASN A 99 -6.14 -1.34 -1.45
C ASN A 99 -6.47 -1.75 -0.01
N PRO A 100 -6.28 -3.02 0.39
CA PRO A 100 -6.63 -3.51 1.72
C PRO A 100 -5.68 -3.04 2.82
N GLY A 101 -4.70 -2.18 2.48
CA GLY A 101 -3.70 -1.71 3.41
C GLY A 101 -2.37 -2.45 3.31
N GLY A 102 -1.77 -2.74 4.44
CA GLY A 102 -0.48 -3.41 4.59
C GLY A 102 0.34 -2.87 5.75
N LEU A 103 1.63 -2.67 5.55
CA LEU A 103 2.56 -2.26 6.60
C LEU A 103 2.31 -0.82 7.08
N LEU A 104 2.12 -0.67 8.40
CA LEU A 104 1.95 0.64 9.05
C LEU A 104 3.12 1.59 8.73
N THR A 105 4.35 1.07 8.77
CA THR A 105 5.55 1.86 8.47
C THR A 105 5.53 2.45 7.07
N GLN A 106 4.98 1.72 6.11
CA GLN A 106 4.85 2.20 4.73
C GLN A 106 3.77 3.26 4.59
N ALA A 107 2.64 3.13 5.31
CA ALA A 107 1.63 4.17 5.36
C ALA A 107 2.22 5.46 5.94
N ILE A 108 2.94 5.38 7.05
CA ILE A 108 3.61 6.53 7.67
C ILE A 108 4.60 7.18 6.70
N ASN A 109 5.50 6.39 6.10
CA ASN A 109 6.51 6.91 5.19
C ASN A 109 5.91 7.61 3.95
N ILE A 110 4.86 7.01 3.36
CA ILE A 110 4.23 7.60 2.16
C ILE A 110 3.42 8.85 2.53
N THR A 111 2.76 8.86 3.70
CA THR A 111 2.04 10.04 4.19
C THR A 111 3.00 11.19 4.47
N ASP A 112 4.16 10.89 5.07
CA ASP A 112 5.23 11.82 5.39
C ASP A 112 5.70 12.63 4.15
N TYR A 113 5.65 12.05 2.94
CA TYR A 113 6.02 12.75 1.70
C TYR A 113 5.11 13.93 1.32
N PHE A 114 3.98 14.08 1.98
CA PHE A 114 2.99 15.11 1.65
C PHE A 114 2.74 16.11 2.77
N LEU A 115 3.32 15.92 3.94
CA LEU A 115 3.10 16.75 5.12
C LEU A 115 4.40 17.45 5.53
N GLU A 116 4.27 18.71 5.94
CA GLU A 116 5.39 19.48 6.49
C GLU A 116 5.58 19.21 7.99
N ASP A 117 4.51 18.88 8.71
CA ASP A 117 4.48 18.60 10.13
C ASP A 117 3.17 17.92 10.56
N GLY A 118 3.04 17.66 11.85
CA GLY A 118 1.82 17.16 12.47
C GLY A 118 1.77 15.65 12.65
N GLU A 119 0.77 15.18 13.39
CA GLU A 119 0.57 13.76 13.70
C GLU A 119 -0.01 13.05 12.47
N ILE A 120 0.62 11.94 12.06
CA ILE A 120 0.14 11.08 10.98
C ILE A 120 -0.84 10.04 11.54
N VAL A 121 -0.44 9.37 12.62
CA VAL A 121 -1.25 8.34 13.28
C VAL A 121 -0.75 8.14 14.71
N SER A 122 -1.69 7.81 15.61
CA SER A 122 -1.35 7.30 16.94
C SER A 122 -1.96 5.91 17.15
N THR A 123 -1.25 5.10 17.93
CA THR A 123 -1.74 3.82 18.43
C THR A 123 -1.86 3.92 19.94
N LYS A 124 -3.00 3.56 20.50
CA LYS A 124 -3.26 3.61 21.95
C LYS A 124 -3.43 2.19 22.47
N GLY A 125 -2.56 1.79 23.38
CA GLY A 125 -2.68 0.53 24.10
C GLY A 125 -3.55 0.68 25.36
N ARG A 126 -3.80 -0.41 26.09
CA ARG A 126 -4.55 -0.39 27.36
C ARG A 126 -3.89 0.48 28.42
N LYS A 127 -2.57 0.56 28.42
CA LYS A 127 -1.80 1.43 29.31
C LYS A 127 -1.38 2.69 28.55
N ILE A 128 -1.42 3.84 29.20
CA ILE A 128 -0.98 5.12 28.63
C ILE A 128 0.46 5.05 28.11
N SER A 129 1.33 4.28 28.79
CA SER A 129 2.71 4.03 28.36
C SER A 129 2.86 3.27 27.03
N GLU A 130 1.80 2.67 26.54
CA GLU A 130 1.78 1.94 25.29
C GLU A 130 1.32 2.80 24.10
N THR A 131 1.01 4.07 24.35
CA THR A 131 0.64 5.02 23.29
C THR A 131 1.87 5.36 22.45
N ARG A 132 1.79 5.15 21.16
CA ARG A 132 2.82 5.55 20.19
C ARG A 132 2.21 6.57 19.23
N LYS A 133 2.94 7.66 19.00
CA LYS A 133 2.57 8.71 18.06
C LYS A 133 3.61 8.81 16.96
N PHE A 134 3.17 8.96 15.76
CA PHE A 134 4.01 9.11 14.57
C PHE A 134 3.70 10.45 13.93
N PHE A 135 4.74 11.24 13.75
CA PHE A 135 4.66 12.61 13.21
C PHE A 135 5.34 12.70 11.85
N ALA A 136 4.85 13.62 11.04
CA ALA A 136 5.50 13.99 9.79
C ALA A 136 6.83 14.71 10.09
N ARG A 137 7.79 14.49 9.21
CA ARG A 137 9.06 15.23 9.16
C ARG A 137 8.95 16.31 8.11
N LYS A 138 9.64 17.42 8.31
CA LYS A 138 9.62 18.53 7.38
C LYS A 138 10.03 18.13 5.97
N GLY A 139 9.19 18.45 4.99
CA GLY A 139 9.48 18.26 3.57
C GLY A 139 8.33 17.65 2.77
N ASP A 140 7.57 18.47 2.07
CA ASP A 140 6.54 18.03 1.10
C ASP A 140 7.21 17.76 -0.27
N GLU A 141 7.31 16.51 -0.66
CA GLU A 141 7.94 16.06 -1.93
C GLU A 141 7.19 16.58 -3.18
N VAL A 142 5.92 16.96 -3.03
CA VAL A 142 5.13 17.55 -4.13
C VAL A 142 4.92 19.04 -4.01
N LYS A 143 5.60 19.71 -3.05
CA LYS A 143 5.71 21.16 -2.93
C LYS A 143 4.35 21.87 -2.92
N GLY A 144 3.42 21.41 -2.10
CA GLY A 144 2.09 22.02 -1.94
C GLY A 144 1.13 21.80 -3.11
N LYS A 145 1.49 21.05 -4.15
CA LYS A 145 0.61 20.81 -5.30
C LYS A 145 -0.70 20.14 -4.88
N PRO A 146 -1.83 20.44 -5.55
CA PRO A 146 -3.12 19.83 -5.25
C PRO A 146 -3.09 18.29 -5.32
N ILE A 147 -3.80 17.65 -4.38
CA ILE A 147 -3.89 16.20 -4.29
C ILE A 147 -5.35 15.78 -4.18
N VAL A 148 -5.73 14.77 -4.96
CA VAL A 148 -6.99 14.03 -4.81
C VAL A 148 -6.67 12.60 -4.49
N VAL A 149 -7.26 12.06 -3.43
CA VAL A 149 -7.13 10.65 -3.03
C VAL A 149 -8.44 9.93 -3.36
N LEU A 150 -8.35 8.86 -4.14
CA LEU A 150 -9.49 8.02 -4.50
C LEU A 150 -9.56 6.82 -3.56
N ILE A 151 -10.72 6.62 -2.92
CA ILE A 151 -11.01 5.48 -2.04
C ILE A 151 -12.31 4.79 -2.42
N ASN A 152 -12.50 3.56 -1.93
CA ASN A 152 -13.77 2.83 -1.99
C ASN A 152 -13.86 1.84 -0.81
N SER A 153 -14.92 1.05 -0.77
CA SER A 153 -15.15 0.03 0.27
C SER A 153 -14.05 -1.04 0.39
N GLY A 154 -13.20 -1.19 -0.61
CA GLY A 154 -12.02 -2.05 -0.57
C GLY A 154 -10.76 -1.35 -0.03
N SER A 155 -10.83 -0.07 0.33
CA SER A 155 -9.75 0.67 0.96
C SER A 155 -9.80 0.48 2.47
N ALA A 156 -8.75 -0.12 3.08
CA ALA A 156 -8.76 -0.49 4.48
C ALA A 156 -7.40 -0.27 5.17
N SER A 157 -7.40 -0.22 6.52
CA SER A 157 -6.19 -0.21 7.36
C SER A 157 -5.20 0.90 6.97
N ALA A 158 -4.00 0.56 6.50
CA ALA A 158 -2.97 1.52 6.07
C ALA A 158 -3.47 2.55 5.04
N SER A 159 -4.44 2.17 4.18
CA SER A 159 -5.08 3.11 3.24
C SER A 159 -5.92 4.15 3.96
N GLU A 160 -6.56 3.78 5.07
CA GLU A 160 -7.38 4.69 5.87
C GLU A 160 -6.49 5.63 6.68
N ILE A 161 -5.35 5.15 7.20
CA ILE A 161 -4.34 6.00 7.85
C ILE A 161 -3.86 7.08 6.88
N PHE A 162 -3.47 6.69 5.67
CA PHE A 162 -3.00 7.61 4.65
C PHE A 162 -4.07 8.65 4.26
N ALA A 163 -5.28 8.18 3.91
CA ALA A 163 -6.36 9.07 3.49
C ALA A 163 -6.85 9.96 4.64
N GLY A 164 -6.96 9.42 5.86
CA GLY A 164 -7.37 10.14 7.06
C GLY A 164 -6.39 11.25 7.41
N ALA A 165 -5.10 10.94 7.50
CA ALA A 165 -4.09 11.93 7.82
C ALA A 165 -4.08 13.09 6.80
N LEU A 166 -4.09 12.80 5.49
CA LEU A 166 -4.12 13.85 4.47
C LEU A 166 -5.42 14.68 4.51
N LYS A 167 -6.55 14.07 4.88
CA LYS A 167 -7.82 14.77 5.08
C LYS A 167 -7.77 15.69 6.29
N ASP A 168 -7.31 15.18 7.44
CA ASP A 168 -7.29 15.92 8.70
C ASP A 168 -6.35 17.12 8.63
N HIS A 169 -5.21 16.96 7.95
CA HIS A 169 -4.29 18.06 7.64
C HIS A 169 -4.76 18.96 6.48
N LYS A 170 -5.95 18.72 5.93
CA LYS A 170 -6.49 19.47 4.76
C LYS A 170 -5.53 19.49 3.56
N ARG A 171 -4.68 18.45 3.47
CA ARG A 171 -3.66 18.36 2.43
C ARG A 171 -4.19 17.78 1.13
N ALA A 172 -5.26 16.96 1.20
CA ALA A 172 -5.88 16.35 0.03
C ALA A 172 -7.40 16.36 0.11
N ILE A 173 -8.02 16.33 -1.07
CA ILE A 173 -9.46 16.04 -1.22
C ILE A 173 -9.64 14.53 -1.32
N ILE A 174 -10.48 13.96 -0.47
CA ILE A 174 -10.83 12.55 -0.53
C ILE A 174 -12.09 12.38 -1.36
N LEU A 175 -12.03 11.52 -2.38
CA LEU A 175 -13.10 11.31 -3.34
C LEU A 175 -13.41 9.83 -3.51
N GLY A 176 -14.68 9.48 -3.60
CA GLY A 176 -15.16 8.12 -3.85
C GLY A 176 -16.20 7.66 -2.84
N GLU A 177 -16.15 6.39 -2.46
CA GLU A 177 -17.06 5.76 -1.52
C GLU A 177 -16.44 5.68 -0.12
N ASN A 178 -17.24 5.36 0.89
CA ASN A 178 -16.73 5.08 2.23
C ASN A 178 -15.72 3.93 2.18
N SER A 179 -14.64 4.08 2.96
CA SER A 179 -13.64 3.01 3.18
C SER A 179 -14.23 1.88 4.02
N TYR A 180 -13.46 0.84 4.24
CA TYR A 180 -13.87 -0.33 5.02
C TYR A 180 -14.21 0.00 6.49
N GLY A 181 -13.53 0.97 7.10
CA GLY A 181 -13.79 1.45 8.47
C GLY A 181 -13.15 0.59 9.57
N CYS A 182 -12.09 -0.17 9.28
CA CYS A 182 -11.48 -1.08 10.26
C CYS A 182 -10.69 -0.38 11.37
N LEU A 183 -10.28 0.87 11.18
CA LEU A 183 -9.51 1.59 12.20
C LEU A 183 -10.33 1.93 13.46
N LEU A 184 -11.64 2.08 13.32
CA LEU A 184 -12.54 2.34 14.46
C LEU A 184 -12.78 1.10 15.31
N TYR A 185 -12.68 -0.10 14.74
CA TYR A 185 -12.92 -1.36 15.47
C TYR A 185 -11.70 -1.83 16.28
N THR A 186 -10.49 -1.40 15.95
CA THR A 186 -9.27 -1.80 16.67
C THR A 186 -9.10 -1.09 18.01
N SER A 187 -9.81 0.04 18.25
CA SER A 187 -9.83 0.73 19.54
C SER A 187 -10.90 0.18 20.51
N ASP A 188 -12.00 -0.34 19.99
CA ASP A 188 -13.15 -0.81 20.78
C ASP A 188 -13.08 -2.32 21.09
N ALA A 189 -12.33 -3.12 20.33
CA ALA A 189 -12.14 -4.55 20.57
C ALA A 189 -11.25 -4.88 21.78
N ALA A 190 -10.85 -3.87 22.57
CA ALA A 190 -9.98 -4.00 23.73
C ALA A 190 -10.69 -3.72 25.07
N ASP A 191 -12.03 -3.52 25.10
CA ASP A 191 -12.85 -3.42 26.31
C ASP A 191 -13.49 -4.76 26.69
#